data_a9f9fc68c7d1ef58f958bb14607b0bd8
#
_entry.id   a9f9fc68c7d1ef58f958bb14607b0bd8
#
_cell.length_a   1.000
_cell.length_b   1.000
_cell.length_c   1.000
_cell.angle_alpha   90.00
_cell.angle_beta   90.00
_cell.angle_gamma   90.00
#
_symmetry.space_group_name_H-M   'P 1'
#
loop_
_entity.id
_entity.type
_entity.pdbx_description
1 polymer ?
#
loop_
_entity_poly.entity_id
_entity_poly.type
_entity_poly.pdbx_seq_one_letter_code
_entity_poly.pdbx_strand_id
1 'polypeptide(L)'
;MRVSIIIPVLNDGKQLIQLLDSIQIWREEGHEIILVDGGNDDKSFITTGHLVDKVLKTSPGRATQMNEGARHANNEILFFLHADSILDDNCIFAIIHELQISNNVWGRFDIKLSGTHWMLRIIERMMNIRSRTTGIATGDQGIFVYREIFSQINGYANIELMEDIEISKRLKRISPPVCLDTRIITSSRKWEQKGILKTMMLMWLLRLAFYIGVSPRRLSSIYYSS
;
A
#
# COMPACT_ATOMS: atom_id res chain seq x y z
N MET A 1 -18.39 10.30 -4.72
CA MET A 1 -17.38 9.32 -5.19
C MET A 1 -17.27 8.18 -4.19
N ARG A 2 -16.96 6.99 -4.68
CA ARG A 2 -16.75 5.80 -3.84
C ARG A 2 -15.37 5.22 -4.06
N VAL A 3 -14.88 4.48 -3.06
CA VAL A 3 -13.52 3.93 -3.03
C VAL A 3 -13.61 2.41 -2.96
N SER A 4 -12.82 1.69 -3.76
CA SER A 4 -12.54 0.27 -3.59
C SER A 4 -11.21 0.09 -2.87
N ILE A 5 -11.27 -0.43 -1.65
CA ILE A 5 -10.10 -0.71 -0.79
C ILE A 5 -9.59 -2.09 -1.15
N ILE A 6 -8.37 -2.17 -1.66
CA ILE A 6 -7.73 -3.41 -2.12
C ILE A 6 -6.65 -3.81 -1.13
N ILE A 7 -6.81 -4.97 -0.50
CA ILE A 7 -5.94 -5.46 0.56
C ILE A 7 -5.27 -6.76 0.10
N PRO A 8 -4.01 -6.70 -0.36
CA PRO A 8 -3.24 -7.90 -0.66
C PRO A 8 -2.81 -8.57 0.65
N VAL A 9 -3.04 -9.88 0.77
CA VAL A 9 -2.66 -10.66 1.94
C VAL A 9 -1.85 -11.90 1.54
N LEU A 10 -0.90 -12.25 2.39
CA LEU A 10 -0.12 -13.47 2.28
C LEU A 10 0.15 -13.99 3.71
N ASN A 11 -0.63 -14.97 4.16
CA ASN A 11 -0.51 -15.59 5.49
C ASN A 11 -0.68 -14.62 6.67
N ASP A 12 -1.46 -13.55 6.52
CA ASP A 12 -1.73 -12.56 7.57
C ASP A 12 -3.05 -12.88 8.31
N GLY A 13 -2.99 -13.31 9.58
CA GLY A 13 -4.17 -13.68 10.34
C GLY A 13 -4.73 -12.56 11.23
N LYS A 14 -4.08 -12.27 12.38
CA LYS A 14 -4.64 -11.41 13.43
C LYS A 14 -4.71 -9.93 13.03
N GLN A 15 -3.69 -9.41 12.34
CA GLN A 15 -3.64 -7.99 11.95
C GLN A 15 -4.69 -7.66 10.90
N LEU A 16 -4.91 -8.60 9.96
CA LEU A 16 -5.96 -8.48 8.96
C LEU A 16 -7.35 -8.33 9.60
N ILE A 17 -7.69 -9.16 10.59
CA ILE A 17 -8.99 -9.08 11.26
C ILE A 17 -9.14 -7.70 11.92
N GLN A 18 -8.14 -7.23 12.66
CA GLN A 18 -8.18 -5.92 13.30
C GLN A 18 -8.36 -4.77 12.30
N LEU A 19 -7.67 -4.84 11.15
CA LEU A 19 -7.88 -3.87 10.08
C LEU A 19 -9.30 -3.93 9.54
N LEU A 20 -9.78 -5.13 9.18
CA LEU A 20 -11.11 -5.30 8.59
C LEU A 20 -12.22 -4.82 9.54
N ASP A 21 -12.10 -5.11 10.84
CA ASP A 21 -13.04 -4.61 11.84
C ASP A 21 -13.05 -3.07 11.91
N SER A 22 -11.87 -2.44 11.84
CA SER A 22 -11.75 -0.98 11.94
C SER A 22 -12.30 -0.25 10.72
N ILE A 23 -12.34 -0.87 9.54
CA ILE A 23 -12.80 -0.23 8.30
C ILE A 23 -14.26 -0.59 7.92
N GLN A 24 -15.02 -1.28 8.78
CA GLN A 24 -16.42 -1.61 8.50
C GLN A 24 -17.30 -0.36 8.32
N ILE A 25 -16.99 0.72 9.00
CA ILE A 25 -17.69 2.00 8.83
C ILE A 25 -17.64 2.48 7.38
N TRP A 26 -16.53 2.30 6.69
CA TRP A 26 -16.42 2.69 5.28
C TRP A 26 -17.27 1.81 4.36
N ARG A 27 -17.41 0.52 4.73
CA ARG A 27 -18.30 -0.40 4.01
C ARG A 27 -19.76 -0.02 4.18
N GLU A 28 -20.17 0.39 5.39
CA GLU A 28 -21.52 0.90 5.69
C GLU A 28 -21.82 2.20 4.92
N GLU A 29 -20.82 3.03 4.67
CA GLU A 29 -20.90 4.23 3.83
C GLU A 29 -20.94 3.92 2.33
N GLY A 30 -20.85 2.64 1.94
CA GLY A 30 -20.98 2.16 0.56
C GLY A 30 -19.67 2.13 -0.22
N HIS A 31 -18.53 2.13 0.47
CA HIS A 31 -17.22 1.80 -0.10
C HIS A 31 -17.08 0.27 -0.22
N GLU A 32 -16.18 -0.19 -1.08
CA GLU A 32 -16.00 -1.62 -1.36
C GLU A 32 -14.69 -2.12 -0.76
N ILE A 33 -14.72 -3.25 -0.07
CA ILE A 33 -13.52 -3.90 0.48
C ILE A 33 -13.26 -5.18 -0.31
N ILE A 34 -12.07 -5.26 -0.93
CA ILE A 34 -11.62 -6.40 -1.74
C ILE A 34 -10.37 -7.00 -1.11
N LEU A 35 -10.51 -8.21 -0.61
CA LEU A 35 -9.39 -9.00 -0.10
C LEU A 35 -8.80 -9.86 -1.20
N VAL A 36 -7.48 -9.78 -1.41
CA VAL A 36 -6.81 -10.59 -2.43
C VAL A 36 -5.73 -11.45 -1.78
N ASP A 37 -5.98 -12.74 -1.69
CA ASP A 37 -5.08 -13.71 -1.07
C ASP A 37 -4.14 -14.35 -2.10
N GLY A 38 -2.84 -14.25 -1.83
CA GLY A 38 -1.77 -14.93 -2.56
C GLY A 38 -1.30 -16.22 -1.91
N GLY A 39 -1.94 -16.63 -0.79
CA GLY A 39 -1.55 -17.81 -0.01
C GLY A 39 -2.24 -19.11 -0.45
N ASN A 40 -1.75 -20.21 0.09
CA ASN A 40 -2.30 -21.53 -0.18
C ASN A 40 -3.26 -22.03 0.94
N ASP A 41 -3.39 -21.29 2.05
CA ASP A 41 -4.18 -21.72 3.21
C ASP A 41 -5.54 -21.00 3.26
N ASP A 42 -6.62 -21.77 3.25
CA ASP A 42 -8.01 -21.24 3.24
C ASP A 42 -8.48 -20.66 4.60
N LYS A 43 -7.66 -20.76 5.63
CA LYS A 43 -8.07 -20.40 7.01
C LYS A 43 -8.40 -18.91 7.18
N SER A 44 -7.67 -18.01 6.53
CA SER A 44 -7.96 -16.59 6.58
C SER A 44 -9.27 -16.23 5.88
N PHE A 45 -9.64 -16.95 4.83
CA PHE A 45 -10.87 -16.78 4.09
C PHE A 45 -12.14 -17.10 4.89
N ILE A 46 -12.12 -18.20 5.62
CA ILE A 46 -13.29 -18.68 6.37
C ILE A 46 -13.65 -17.68 7.48
N THR A 47 -12.63 -17.04 8.07
CA THR A 47 -12.82 -16.13 9.20
C THR A 47 -13.15 -14.69 8.79
N THR A 48 -12.76 -14.25 7.60
CA THR A 48 -12.88 -12.83 7.19
C THR A 48 -13.89 -12.57 6.08
N GLY A 49 -14.43 -13.60 5.43
CA GLY A 49 -15.32 -13.44 4.29
C GLY A 49 -16.57 -12.61 4.55
N HIS A 50 -17.07 -12.57 5.79
CA HIS A 50 -18.22 -11.73 6.17
C HIS A 50 -17.87 -10.24 6.37
N LEU A 51 -16.58 -9.90 6.50
CA LEU A 51 -16.07 -8.53 6.69
C LEU A 51 -15.69 -7.83 5.38
N VAL A 52 -15.81 -8.49 4.24
CA VAL A 52 -15.41 -7.97 2.93
C VAL A 52 -16.48 -8.18 1.88
N ASP A 53 -16.44 -7.41 0.80
CA ASP A 53 -17.39 -7.53 -0.30
C ASP A 53 -16.94 -8.57 -1.32
N LYS A 54 -15.64 -8.72 -1.49
CA LYS A 54 -15.05 -9.71 -2.38
C LYS A 54 -13.80 -10.32 -1.77
N VAL A 55 -13.68 -11.61 -2.00
CA VAL A 55 -12.46 -12.38 -1.70
C VAL A 55 -11.97 -13.02 -2.97
N LEU A 56 -10.74 -12.69 -3.35
CA LEU A 56 -10.11 -13.16 -4.58
C LEU A 56 -8.87 -14.00 -4.23
N LYS A 57 -8.61 -15.02 -5.02
CA LYS A 57 -7.38 -15.82 -4.95
C LYS A 57 -6.51 -15.58 -6.16
N THR A 58 -5.21 -15.47 -5.96
CA THR A 58 -4.24 -15.35 -7.04
C THR A 58 -2.89 -15.98 -6.65
N SER A 59 -1.97 -16.06 -7.58
CA SER A 59 -0.58 -16.41 -7.25
C SER A 59 0.05 -15.35 -6.33
N PRO A 60 0.99 -15.76 -5.45
CA PRO A 60 1.68 -14.83 -4.57
C PRO A 60 2.43 -13.77 -5.35
N GLY A 61 2.37 -12.53 -4.85
CA GLY A 61 3.04 -11.36 -5.43
C GLY A 61 2.19 -10.10 -5.27
N ARG A 62 2.74 -9.07 -4.62
CA ARG A 62 2.01 -7.84 -4.32
C ARG A 62 1.41 -7.20 -5.58
N ALA A 63 2.22 -7.02 -6.62
CA ALA A 63 1.76 -6.46 -7.89
C ALA A 63 0.61 -7.27 -8.48
N THR A 64 0.72 -8.60 -8.51
CA THR A 64 -0.31 -9.51 -9.03
C THR A 64 -1.59 -9.39 -8.23
N GLN A 65 -1.50 -9.40 -6.89
CA GLN A 65 -2.66 -9.29 -6.01
C GLN A 65 -3.35 -7.93 -6.15
N MET A 66 -2.59 -6.82 -6.16
CA MET A 66 -3.15 -5.47 -6.32
C MET A 66 -3.82 -5.29 -7.68
N ASN A 67 -3.23 -5.80 -8.76
CA ASN A 67 -3.82 -5.78 -10.09
C ASN A 67 -5.11 -6.59 -10.16
N GLU A 68 -5.12 -7.78 -9.54
CA GLU A 68 -6.32 -8.63 -9.51
C GLU A 68 -7.46 -7.95 -8.75
N GLY A 69 -7.17 -7.35 -7.60
CA GLY A 69 -8.14 -6.55 -6.85
C GLY A 69 -8.68 -5.37 -7.67
N ALA A 70 -7.80 -4.63 -8.34
CA ALA A 70 -8.18 -3.50 -9.18
C ALA A 70 -9.07 -3.90 -10.37
N ARG A 71 -8.82 -5.07 -10.96
CA ARG A 71 -9.64 -5.61 -12.06
C ARG A 71 -11.07 -5.91 -11.64
N HIS A 72 -11.28 -6.30 -10.39
CA HIS A 72 -12.60 -6.60 -9.83
C HIS A 72 -13.24 -5.42 -9.08
N ALA A 73 -12.57 -4.30 -8.97
CA ALA A 73 -13.06 -3.09 -8.31
C ALA A 73 -14.17 -2.42 -9.13
N ASN A 74 -15.24 -1.96 -8.46
CA ASN A 74 -16.39 -1.32 -9.09
C ASN A 74 -16.37 0.21 -8.98
N ASN A 75 -15.67 0.76 -7.97
CA ASN A 75 -15.69 2.18 -7.66
C ASN A 75 -14.68 3.02 -8.46
N GLU A 76 -14.84 4.34 -8.41
CA GLU A 76 -14.04 5.29 -9.21
C GLU A 76 -12.60 5.42 -8.71
N ILE A 77 -12.38 5.22 -7.41
CA ILE A 77 -11.09 5.36 -6.76
C ILE A 77 -10.64 4.00 -6.25
N LEU A 78 -9.40 3.64 -6.53
CA LEU A 78 -8.71 2.49 -5.95
C LEU A 78 -7.83 2.96 -4.80
N PHE A 79 -7.88 2.26 -3.68
CA PHE A 79 -7.04 2.50 -2.52
C PHE A 79 -6.33 1.19 -2.14
N PHE A 80 -5.01 1.14 -2.30
CA PHE A 80 -4.19 -0.01 -2.00
C PHE A 80 -3.66 0.07 -0.58
N LEU A 81 -4.03 -0.89 0.25
CA LEU A 81 -3.81 -0.88 1.69
C LEU A 81 -3.15 -2.17 2.16
N HIS A 82 -2.10 -2.08 2.99
CA HIS A 82 -1.48 -3.24 3.58
C HIS A 82 -2.30 -3.80 4.75
N ALA A 83 -2.28 -5.13 4.93
CA ALA A 83 -3.05 -5.83 5.95
C ALA A 83 -2.65 -5.50 7.41
N ASP A 84 -1.48 -4.92 7.62
CA ASP A 84 -0.96 -4.50 8.93
C ASP A 84 -1.07 -2.99 9.20
N SER A 85 -1.89 -2.29 8.41
CA SER A 85 -2.14 -0.87 8.53
C SER A 85 -3.20 -0.57 9.60
N ILE A 86 -3.04 0.56 10.30
CA ILE A 86 -4.06 1.14 11.17
C ILE A 86 -4.36 2.55 10.64
N LEU A 87 -5.63 2.87 10.48
CA LEU A 87 -6.09 4.09 9.85
C LEU A 87 -7.03 4.87 10.76
N ASP A 88 -7.14 6.16 10.47
CA ASP A 88 -8.15 7.04 11.03
C ASP A 88 -9.42 6.95 10.18
N ASP A 89 -10.61 7.08 10.79
CA ASP A 89 -11.91 7.00 10.11
C ASP A 89 -12.05 8.03 8.99
N ASN A 90 -11.36 9.17 9.11
CA ASN A 90 -11.36 10.23 8.10
C ASN A 90 -10.53 9.96 6.84
N CYS A 91 -9.83 8.84 6.76
CA CYS A 91 -8.93 8.56 5.63
C CYS A 91 -9.66 8.58 4.27
N ILE A 92 -10.84 7.97 4.18
CA ILE A 92 -11.62 7.93 2.94
C ILE A 92 -12.14 9.33 2.57
N PHE A 93 -12.64 10.08 3.56
CA PHE A 93 -13.04 11.47 3.33
C PHE A 93 -11.88 12.31 2.80
N ALA A 94 -10.69 12.18 3.38
CA ALA A 94 -9.50 12.91 2.93
C ALA A 94 -9.11 12.56 1.48
N ILE A 95 -9.16 11.27 1.09
CA ILE A 95 -8.93 10.85 -0.30
C ILE A 95 -9.90 11.55 -1.24
N ILE A 96 -11.21 11.45 -0.98
CA ILE A 96 -12.25 11.96 -1.87
C ILE A 96 -12.15 13.49 -1.95
N HIS A 97 -12.05 14.16 -0.81
CA HIS A 97 -11.97 15.63 -0.74
C HIS A 97 -10.78 16.16 -1.55
N GLU A 98 -9.59 15.64 -1.31
CA GLU A 98 -8.38 16.14 -1.98
C GLU A 98 -8.35 15.84 -3.48
N LEU A 99 -8.85 14.68 -3.92
CA LEU A 99 -8.97 14.39 -5.35
C LEU A 99 -10.03 15.26 -6.04
N GLN A 100 -11.08 15.70 -5.32
CA GLN A 100 -12.10 16.58 -5.87
C GLN A 100 -11.63 18.03 -6.02
N ILE A 101 -10.85 18.54 -5.05
CA ILE A 101 -10.41 19.95 -5.06
C ILE A 101 -9.10 20.19 -5.81
N SER A 102 -8.31 19.13 -6.04
CA SER A 102 -7.06 19.21 -6.79
C SER A 102 -7.25 18.70 -8.22
N ASN A 103 -6.33 19.07 -9.10
CA ASN A 103 -6.23 18.52 -10.45
C ASN A 103 -5.39 17.23 -10.49
N ASN A 104 -5.08 16.67 -9.33
CA ASN A 104 -4.25 15.48 -9.22
C ASN A 104 -5.10 14.22 -9.35
N VAL A 105 -4.50 13.16 -9.88
CA VAL A 105 -5.23 11.91 -10.19
C VAL A 105 -4.88 10.76 -9.27
N TRP A 106 -3.93 10.98 -8.35
CA TRP A 106 -3.46 9.99 -7.39
C TRP A 106 -2.80 10.65 -6.19
N GLY A 107 -2.57 9.86 -5.14
CA GLY A 107 -1.88 10.36 -3.98
C GLY A 107 -1.49 9.25 -3.00
N ARG A 108 -1.05 9.69 -1.83
CA ARG A 108 -0.59 8.82 -0.74
C ARG A 108 -0.73 9.51 0.61
N PHE A 109 -0.69 8.76 1.67
CA PHE A 109 -0.70 9.25 3.04
C PHE A 109 0.72 9.44 3.60
N ASP A 110 0.88 10.30 4.58
CA ASP A 110 2.04 10.26 5.46
C ASP A 110 1.98 8.99 6.31
N ILE A 111 3.15 8.45 6.68
CA ILE A 111 3.21 7.28 7.56
C ILE A 111 3.63 7.64 8.97
N LYS A 112 3.22 6.77 9.91
CA LYS A 112 3.74 6.66 11.25
C LYS A 112 4.10 5.19 11.52
N LEU A 113 5.22 4.92 12.19
CA LEU A 113 5.61 3.57 12.58
C LEU A 113 5.08 3.27 14.00
N SER A 114 4.54 2.07 14.22
CA SER A 114 3.84 1.74 15.48
C SER A 114 4.75 1.68 16.71
N GLY A 115 6.05 1.42 16.54
CA GLY A 115 7.00 1.31 17.63
C GLY A 115 7.32 2.62 18.33
N THR A 116 7.89 2.54 19.52
CA THR A 116 8.20 3.69 20.40
C THR A 116 9.64 4.19 20.29
N HIS A 117 10.53 3.44 19.63
CA HIS A 117 11.94 3.78 19.54
C HIS A 117 12.15 5.12 18.79
N TRP A 118 12.93 6.03 19.33
CA TRP A 118 13.13 7.38 18.78
C TRP A 118 13.64 7.42 17.33
N MET A 119 14.46 6.44 16.92
CA MET A 119 14.94 6.33 15.53
C MET A 119 13.80 6.13 14.53
N LEU A 120 12.69 5.48 14.93
CA LEU A 120 11.53 5.31 14.07
C LEU A 120 10.91 6.67 13.71
N ARG A 121 10.93 7.63 14.63
CA ARG A 121 10.46 9.02 14.37
C ARG A 121 11.30 9.71 13.30
N ILE A 122 12.61 9.48 13.30
CA ILE A 122 13.51 10.01 12.27
C ILE A 122 13.20 9.34 10.92
N ILE A 123 13.04 8.02 10.90
CA ILE A 123 12.74 7.27 9.67
C ILE A 123 11.42 7.71 9.07
N GLU A 124 10.35 7.83 9.85
CA GLU A 124 9.06 8.36 9.40
C GLU A 124 9.20 9.72 8.73
N ARG A 125 9.88 10.65 9.44
CA ARG A 125 10.10 11.99 8.89
C ARG A 125 10.87 11.96 7.58
N MET A 126 11.92 11.14 7.49
CA MET A 126 12.68 10.98 6.26
C MET A 126 11.85 10.37 5.13
N MET A 127 11.01 9.37 5.42
CA MET A 127 10.14 8.74 4.42
C MET A 127 9.11 9.73 3.90
N ASN A 128 8.46 10.49 4.78
CA ASN A 128 7.46 11.48 4.42
C ASN A 128 8.06 12.65 3.62
N ILE A 129 9.20 13.22 4.07
CA ILE A 129 9.91 14.29 3.33
C ILE A 129 10.36 13.78 1.96
N ARG A 130 11.02 12.61 1.89
CA ARG A 130 11.44 12.02 0.63
C ARG A 130 10.28 11.87 -0.35
N SER A 131 9.17 11.32 0.12
CA SER A 131 7.99 11.08 -0.72
C SER A 131 7.39 12.40 -1.22
N ARG A 132 7.32 13.45 -0.38
CA ARG A 132 6.86 14.78 -0.76
C ARG A 132 7.77 15.44 -1.80
N THR A 133 9.09 15.34 -1.62
CA THR A 133 10.06 15.99 -2.51
C THR A 133 10.25 15.26 -3.83
N THR A 134 10.24 13.94 -3.81
CA THR A 134 10.48 13.11 -5.01
C THR A 134 9.21 12.78 -5.78
N GLY A 135 8.04 12.84 -5.14
CA GLY A 135 6.77 12.34 -5.68
C GLY A 135 6.77 10.81 -5.85
N ILE A 136 7.59 10.09 -5.06
CA ILE A 136 7.66 8.62 -5.08
C ILE A 136 7.08 8.09 -3.78
N ALA A 137 5.95 7.40 -3.86
CA ALA A 137 5.32 6.70 -2.76
C ALA A 137 5.93 5.31 -2.54
N THR A 138 5.72 4.76 -1.35
CA THR A 138 5.98 3.35 -1.02
C THR A 138 4.67 2.68 -0.60
N GLY A 139 4.58 1.37 -0.73
CA GLY A 139 3.34 0.63 -0.52
C GLY A 139 2.72 0.83 0.87
N ASP A 140 3.56 1.04 1.89
CA ASP A 140 3.17 1.35 3.26
C ASP A 140 2.54 2.75 3.43
N GLN A 141 2.62 3.61 2.42
CA GLN A 141 1.99 4.94 2.40
C GLN A 141 0.54 4.94 1.88
N GLY A 142 -0.03 3.79 1.53
CA GLY A 142 -1.40 3.71 1.05
C GLY A 142 -1.63 4.51 -0.23
N ILE A 143 -1.29 3.94 -1.36
CA ILE A 143 -1.47 4.60 -2.66
C ILE A 143 -2.94 4.59 -3.05
N PHE A 144 -3.48 5.75 -3.40
CA PHE A 144 -4.81 5.87 -3.98
C PHE A 144 -4.75 6.55 -5.36
N VAL A 145 -5.61 6.12 -6.27
CA VAL A 145 -5.60 6.57 -7.67
C VAL A 145 -6.98 6.40 -8.31
N TYR A 146 -7.35 7.25 -9.26
CA TYR A 146 -8.52 7.00 -10.08
C TYR A 146 -8.38 5.70 -10.87
N ARG A 147 -9.41 4.86 -10.84
CA ARG A 147 -9.43 3.55 -11.52
C ARG A 147 -9.15 3.67 -13.03
N GLU A 148 -9.66 4.71 -13.66
CA GLU A 148 -9.42 5.01 -15.07
C GLU A 148 -7.92 5.23 -15.36
N ILE A 149 -7.27 6.04 -14.54
CA ILE A 149 -5.84 6.34 -14.64
C ILE A 149 -5.01 5.08 -14.39
N PHE A 150 -5.38 4.29 -13.37
CA PHE A 150 -4.72 3.02 -13.09
C PHE A 150 -4.79 2.06 -14.28
N SER A 151 -5.96 1.97 -14.95
CA SER A 151 -6.15 1.18 -16.15
C SER A 151 -5.34 1.72 -17.34
N GLN A 152 -5.33 3.05 -17.53
CA GLN A 152 -4.57 3.72 -18.59
C GLN A 152 -3.07 3.43 -18.53
N ILE A 153 -2.51 3.35 -17.32
CA ILE A 153 -1.11 3.00 -17.13
C ILE A 153 -0.84 1.49 -17.06
N ASN A 154 -1.84 0.65 -17.31
CA ASN A 154 -1.77 -0.82 -17.21
C ASN A 154 -1.40 -1.34 -15.80
N GLY A 155 -1.86 -0.66 -14.75
CA GLY A 155 -1.69 -1.08 -13.37
C GLY A 155 -0.25 -1.17 -12.88
N TYR A 156 -0.02 -2.00 -11.85
CA TYR A 156 1.32 -2.32 -11.35
C TYR A 156 2.09 -3.19 -12.35
N ALA A 157 3.38 -2.89 -12.56
CA ALA A 157 4.27 -3.79 -13.27
C ALA A 157 4.41 -5.10 -12.47
N ASN A 158 4.35 -6.24 -13.18
CA ASN A 158 4.50 -7.56 -12.54
C ASN A 158 5.98 -7.83 -12.22
N ILE A 159 6.46 -7.20 -11.16
CA ILE A 159 7.81 -7.33 -10.63
C ILE A 159 7.77 -7.73 -9.16
N GLU A 160 8.81 -8.44 -8.70
CA GLU A 160 8.83 -9.07 -7.37
C GLU A 160 9.10 -8.08 -6.23
N LEU A 161 9.68 -6.91 -6.53
CA LEU A 161 10.00 -5.85 -5.58
C LEU A 161 10.10 -4.49 -6.29
N MET A 162 9.83 -3.38 -5.56
CA MET A 162 9.85 -1.99 -6.07
C MET A 162 8.70 -1.65 -7.03
N GLU A 163 7.63 -2.41 -7.01
CA GLU A 163 6.39 -2.17 -7.77
C GLU A 163 5.76 -0.81 -7.44
N ASP A 164 5.88 -0.40 -6.18
CA ASP A 164 5.41 0.89 -5.66
C ASP A 164 6.22 2.09 -6.21
N ILE A 165 7.53 1.95 -6.29
CA ILE A 165 8.41 2.96 -6.90
C ILE A 165 8.15 3.06 -8.39
N GLU A 166 7.99 1.92 -9.05
CA GLU A 166 7.76 1.84 -10.49
C GLU A 166 6.44 2.52 -10.88
N ILE A 167 5.34 2.17 -10.22
CA ILE A 167 4.04 2.79 -10.51
C ILE A 167 4.05 4.30 -10.17
N SER A 168 4.69 4.70 -9.07
CA SER A 168 4.83 6.11 -8.71
C SER A 168 5.52 6.91 -9.80
N LYS A 169 6.56 6.35 -10.46
CA LYS A 169 7.25 7.00 -11.59
C LYS A 169 6.32 7.21 -12.79
N ARG A 170 5.43 6.26 -13.08
CA ARG A 170 4.46 6.37 -14.18
C ARG A 170 3.34 7.36 -13.83
N LEU A 171 2.76 7.26 -12.65
CA LEU A 171 1.72 8.18 -12.19
C LEU A 171 2.21 9.63 -12.12
N LYS A 172 3.44 9.85 -11.65
CA LYS A 172 4.06 11.18 -11.57
C LYS A 172 4.21 11.87 -12.94
N ARG A 173 4.24 11.13 -14.04
CA ARG A 173 4.26 11.70 -15.40
C ARG A 173 2.92 12.30 -15.81
N ILE A 174 1.84 11.88 -15.13
CA ILE A 174 0.48 12.38 -15.40
C ILE A 174 0.20 13.59 -14.48
N SER A 175 0.39 13.42 -13.18
CA SER A 175 0.27 14.51 -12.19
C SER A 175 1.17 14.26 -11.00
N PRO A 176 1.57 15.31 -10.23
CA PRO A 176 2.18 15.08 -8.92
C PRO A 176 1.21 14.36 -7.98
N PRO A 177 1.71 13.64 -6.95
CA PRO A 177 0.85 13.02 -5.97
C PRO A 177 0.21 14.05 -5.03
N VAL A 178 -1.03 13.83 -4.65
CA VAL A 178 -1.57 14.39 -3.40
C VAL A 178 -0.84 13.76 -2.23
N CYS A 179 -0.33 14.57 -1.34
CA CYS A 179 0.38 14.11 -0.15
C CYS A 179 -0.44 14.44 1.09
N LEU A 180 -1.29 13.51 1.53
CA LEU A 180 -2.16 13.69 2.70
C LEU A 180 -1.32 13.75 3.99
N ASP A 181 -1.65 14.71 4.87
CA ASP A 181 -1.06 14.82 6.22
C ASP A 181 -1.65 13.80 7.19
N THR A 182 -2.84 13.30 6.91
CA THR A 182 -3.44 12.14 7.58
C THR A 182 -2.48 10.98 7.50
N ARG A 183 -2.30 10.24 8.61
CA ARG A 183 -1.24 9.24 8.74
C ARG A 183 -1.80 7.84 8.74
N ILE A 184 -1.19 6.97 7.95
CA ILE A 184 -1.33 5.53 8.10
C ILE A 184 -0.28 5.06 9.11
N ILE A 185 -0.72 4.33 10.14
CA ILE A 185 0.19 3.68 11.07
C ILE A 185 0.51 2.29 10.51
N THR A 186 1.77 2.04 10.23
CA THR A 186 2.26 0.74 9.74
C THR A 186 3.16 0.07 10.78
N SER A 187 3.24 -1.26 10.72
CA SER A 187 3.98 -2.05 11.70
C SER A 187 5.49 -1.78 11.64
N SER A 188 6.09 -1.46 12.80
CA SER A 188 7.54 -1.36 12.97
C SER A 188 8.21 -2.70 13.29
N ARG A 189 7.43 -3.78 13.47
CA ARG A 189 7.93 -5.09 13.92
C ARG A 189 9.15 -5.59 13.15
N LYS A 190 9.12 -5.48 11.83
CA LYS A 190 10.24 -5.88 10.96
C LYS A 190 11.51 -5.07 11.23
N TRP A 191 11.35 -3.77 11.48
CA TRP A 191 12.45 -2.87 11.81
C TRP A 191 13.09 -3.21 13.16
N GLU A 192 12.26 -3.54 14.14
CA GLU A 192 12.72 -3.88 15.49
C GLU A 192 13.36 -5.28 15.53
N GLN A 193 12.79 -6.26 14.85
CA GLN A 193 13.30 -7.63 14.81
C GLN A 193 14.62 -7.78 14.04
N LYS A 194 14.75 -7.10 12.89
CA LYS A 194 15.95 -7.19 12.04
C LYS A 194 17.00 -6.12 12.36
N GLY A 195 16.70 -5.20 13.25
CA GLY A 195 17.52 -4.06 13.59
C GLY A 195 17.23 -2.83 12.72
N ILE A 196 16.94 -1.70 13.38
CA ILE A 196 16.45 -0.47 12.71
C ILE A 196 17.47 0.06 11.70
N LEU A 197 18.73 0.21 12.10
CA LEU A 197 19.80 0.72 11.23
C LEU A 197 20.08 -0.23 10.05
N LYS A 198 20.16 -1.53 10.32
CA LYS A 198 20.39 -2.55 9.29
C LYS A 198 19.29 -2.51 8.23
N THR A 199 18.04 -2.47 8.66
CA THR A 199 16.87 -2.41 7.76
C THR A 199 16.87 -1.12 6.95
N MET A 200 17.17 0.02 7.57
CA MET A 200 17.26 1.32 6.89
C MET A 200 18.31 1.30 5.79
N MET A 201 19.53 0.86 6.11
CA MET A 201 20.62 0.78 5.14
C MET A 201 20.30 -0.18 4.00
N LEU A 202 19.72 -1.34 4.31
CA LEU A 202 19.28 -2.30 3.31
C LEU A 202 18.27 -1.69 2.35
N MET A 203 17.23 -1.01 2.86
CA MET A 203 16.22 -0.38 2.02
C MET A 203 16.79 0.73 1.12
N TRP A 204 17.77 1.48 1.59
CA TRP A 204 18.46 2.49 0.79
C TRP A 204 19.31 1.87 -0.30
N LEU A 205 20.07 0.83 0.01
CA LEU A 205 20.89 0.11 -0.96
C LEU A 205 20.03 -0.54 -2.04
N LEU A 206 18.92 -1.18 -1.66
CA LEU A 206 17.99 -1.80 -2.63
C LEU A 206 17.37 -0.76 -3.56
N ARG A 207 16.98 0.40 -3.03
CA ARG A 207 16.45 1.50 -3.87
C ARG A 207 17.50 2.06 -4.80
N LEU A 208 18.72 2.32 -4.31
CA LEU A 208 19.83 2.78 -5.14
C LEU A 208 20.11 1.77 -6.25
N ALA A 209 20.21 0.49 -5.89
CA ALA A 209 20.43 -0.59 -6.86
C ALA A 209 19.32 -0.67 -7.92
N PHE A 210 18.05 -0.45 -7.51
CA PHE A 210 16.94 -0.35 -8.46
C PHE A 210 17.09 0.84 -9.42
N TYR A 211 17.51 2.00 -8.91
CA TYR A 211 17.74 3.19 -9.76
C TYR A 211 18.87 3.04 -10.78
N ILE A 212 19.93 2.27 -10.45
CA ILE A 212 21.02 1.97 -11.37
C ILE A 212 20.74 0.74 -12.27
N GLY A 213 19.51 0.20 -12.23
CA GLY A 213 19.05 -0.83 -13.17
C GLY A 213 19.25 -2.28 -12.73
N VAL A 214 19.55 -2.56 -11.45
CA VAL A 214 19.56 -3.93 -10.95
C VAL A 214 18.16 -4.53 -11.02
N SER A 215 18.04 -5.75 -11.56
CA SER A 215 16.74 -6.38 -11.78
C SER A 215 15.95 -6.61 -10.46
N PRO A 216 14.62 -6.37 -10.45
CA PRO A 216 13.76 -6.59 -9.29
C PRO A 216 13.89 -7.98 -8.67
N ARG A 217 14.09 -9.01 -9.50
CA ARG A 217 14.27 -10.40 -9.05
C ARG A 217 15.53 -10.56 -8.18
N ARG A 218 16.65 -9.93 -8.54
CA ARG A 218 17.85 -9.94 -7.69
C ARG A 218 17.65 -9.17 -6.40
N LEU A 219 16.97 -8.03 -6.47
CA LEU A 219 16.65 -7.24 -5.28
C LEU A 219 15.74 -8.00 -4.32
N SER A 220 14.76 -8.72 -4.85
CA SER A 220 13.85 -9.57 -4.07
C SER A 220 14.62 -10.69 -3.35
N SER A 221 15.55 -11.39 -4.03
CA SER A 221 16.36 -12.44 -3.38
C SER A 221 17.20 -11.88 -2.23
N ILE A 222 17.80 -10.70 -2.37
CA ILE A 222 18.57 -10.05 -1.29
C ILE A 222 17.64 -9.66 -0.12
N TYR A 223 16.46 -9.09 -0.43
CA TYR A 223 15.52 -8.62 0.57
C TYR A 223 14.94 -9.73 1.45
N TYR A 224 14.65 -10.89 0.87
CA TYR A 224 14.07 -12.03 1.59
C TYR A 224 15.12 -12.94 2.26
N SER A 225 16.40 -12.88 1.83
CA SER A 225 17.52 -13.60 2.45
C SER A 225 18.18 -12.83 3.61
N SER A 226 17.86 -11.57 3.80
CA SER A 226 18.40 -10.67 4.86
C SER A 226 17.47 -10.59 6.06
#